data_3045b3801b8532a22ea53a5fa58f1b2c
#
_entry.id   3045b3801b8532a22ea53a5fa58f1b2c
#
_cell.length_a   1.000
_cell.length_b   1.000
_cell.length_c   1.000
_cell.angle_alpha   90.00
_cell.angle_beta   90.00
_cell.angle_gamma   90.00
#
_symmetry.space_group_name_H-M   'P 1'
#
loop_
_entity.id
_entity.type
_entity.pdbx_description
1 polymer ?
#
loop_
_entity_poly.entity_id
_entity_poly.type
_entity_poly.pdbx_seq_one_letter_code
_entity_poly.pdbx_strand_id
1 'polypeptide(L)'
;MTQRNDGVLSPGRVCADYCGAMAQKSPAERAATIAAGYAFDGSSLDLGAALVDGEVFPDARVGLPLQMMNRHGLVAGATGTGKTITLQVMAEQLSEAGVPTFLADIKGDLTGLSTAGTGSPKLLERTASVGMDWEPRTYPVDYLCLGGDGTGVPVRATLSSFGPLLLARVLGLNETQESSLLLVFHYADKKDLELDDLKDLRAVITHLTSDAGKADLAELGGLNKATAGVILRNLVTLETQGGDRFFGAPEFDSAELLRTADDGRGVISCLELPTLLQQPLLFSTFLMWLLADLFEELPEVGDADKPKLVFFLDEAHLLFKDASKAFMDSITTTVRLIRSKGVGVFFVTQTPQDVPAEVLGQLANRVQHALRAFTPADAKALRATASTFPLSDYDLEEAITAAGTGEAIITVMNEKGAPTPVAWTRMFSPRSHMGASAADVVDEVVAASPLLEAYGTAEDRESAFEKLAADKARAGAPERPDDSRRRPESTGRAASRPAPRGTGSRPASRTNSQENPMVDAAVKVAGILGKEIVRGLFGTRRRRR
;
A
#
# COMPACT_ATOMS: atom_id res chain seq x y z
N MET A 1 -39.78 49.74 19.94
CA MET A 1 -38.68 48.95 20.51
C MET A 1 -39.20 47.51 20.68
N THR A 2 -38.97 46.69 19.67
CA THR A 2 -39.38 45.27 19.62
C THR A 2 -38.10 44.46 19.68
N GLN A 3 -37.85 43.82 20.84
CA GLN A 3 -36.77 42.86 21.01
C GLN A 3 -37.09 41.58 20.23
N ARG A 4 -36.24 41.26 19.27
CA ARG A 4 -36.16 39.90 18.70
C ARG A 4 -35.42 39.01 19.67
N ASN A 5 -36.10 37.98 20.14
CA ASN A 5 -35.52 36.90 20.90
C ASN A 5 -34.94 35.89 19.90
N ASP A 6 -33.68 35.97 19.59
CA ASP A 6 -32.95 34.92 18.83
C ASP A 6 -32.64 33.79 19.81
N GLY A 7 -33.53 32.79 19.84
CA GLY A 7 -33.35 31.58 20.62
C GLY A 7 -32.28 30.67 20.00
N VAL A 8 -31.03 30.91 20.34
CA VAL A 8 -29.95 29.94 20.12
C VAL A 8 -30.17 28.81 21.12
N LEU A 9 -30.68 27.69 20.64
CA LEU A 9 -30.82 26.46 21.43
C LEU A 9 -29.42 25.99 21.84
N SER A 10 -29.19 25.83 23.14
CA SER A 10 -27.91 25.30 23.63
C SER A 10 -27.74 23.83 23.20
N PRO A 11 -26.52 23.39 22.84
CA PRO A 11 -26.26 22.01 22.37
C PRO A 11 -26.80 20.93 23.32
N GLY A 12 -26.86 21.18 24.61
CA GLY A 12 -27.38 20.25 25.60
C GLY A 12 -28.91 20.05 25.54
N ARG A 13 -29.71 21.01 25.05
CA ARG A 13 -31.15 20.83 24.90
C ARG A 13 -31.51 20.02 23.67
N VAL A 14 -30.79 20.22 22.58
CA VAL A 14 -31.00 19.44 21.35
C VAL A 14 -30.70 17.96 21.59
N CYS A 15 -29.67 17.65 22.39
CA CYS A 15 -29.33 16.29 22.76
C CYS A 15 -30.39 15.63 23.67
N ALA A 16 -30.90 16.38 24.65
CA ALA A 16 -31.93 15.88 25.59
C ALA A 16 -33.30 15.65 24.91
N ASP A 17 -33.68 16.55 24.00
CA ASP A 17 -34.94 16.41 23.25
C ASP A 17 -34.86 15.28 22.20
N TYR A 18 -33.70 15.08 21.59
CA TYR A 18 -33.45 13.96 20.64
C TYR A 18 -33.45 12.61 21.37
N CYS A 19 -32.72 12.47 22.46
CA CYS A 19 -32.72 11.28 23.30
C CYS A 19 -34.12 10.96 23.91
N GLY A 20 -34.85 11.99 24.35
CA GLY A 20 -36.21 11.82 24.91
C GLY A 20 -37.25 11.39 23.88
N ALA A 21 -37.13 11.83 22.62
CA ALA A 21 -38.04 11.43 21.54
C ALA A 21 -37.78 10.01 21.04
N MET A 22 -36.52 9.55 21.11
CA MET A 22 -36.10 8.23 20.64
C MET A 22 -36.35 7.12 21.67
N ALA A 23 -36.28 7.42 22.97
CA ALA A 23 -36.60 6.46 24.07
C ALA A 23 -38.07 5.96 24.07
N GLN A 24 -38.91 6.49 23.18
CA GLN A 24 -40.31 6.09 23.03
C GLN A 24 -40.58 5.11 21.88
N LYS A 25 -39.56 4.83 20.99
CA LYS A 25 -39.74 3.91 19.87
C LYS A 25 -39.60 2.45 20.31
N SER A 26 -40.50 1.60 19.83
CA SER A 26 -40.39 0.15 20.04
C SER A 26 -39.13 -0.42 19.33
N PRO A 27 -38.63 -1.60 19.75
CA PRO A 27 -37.52 -2.26 19.04
C PRO A 27 -37.76 -2.43 17.54
N ALA A 28 -39.00 -2.77 17.13
CA ALA A 28 -39.38 -2.90 15.73
C ALA A 28 -39.31 -1.56 14.97
N GLU A 29 -39.75 -0.44 15.57
CA GLU A 29 -39.62 0.89 14.95
C GLU A 29 -38.17 1.36 14.82
N ARG A 30 -37.32 1.03 15.79
CA ARG A 30 -35.87 1.28 15.70
C ARG A 30 -35.21 0.43 14.61
N ALA A 31 -35.55 -0.86 14.53
CA ALA A 31 -35.10 -1.74 13.46
C ALA A 31 -35.54 -1.24 12.07
N ALA A 32 -36.79 -0.78 11.94
CA ALA A 32 -37.28 -0.19 10.70
C ALA A 32 -36.54 1.12 10.34
N THR A 33 -36.17 1.93 11.32
CA THR A 33 -35.32 3.13 11.10
C THR A 33 -33.93 2.75 10.58
N ILE A 34 -33.32 1.70 11.13
CA ILE A 34 -32.03 1.15 10.65
C ILE A 34 -32.20 0.63 9.23
N ALA A 35 -33.20 -0.24 8.97
CA ALA A 35 -33.47 -0.79 7.65
C ALA A 35 -33.60 0.30 6.58
N ALA A 36 -34.36 1.37 6.87
CA ALA A 36 -34.49 2.51 5.97
C ALA A 36 -33.18 3.26 5.71
N GLY A 37 -32.30 3.35 6.71
CA GLY A 37 -30.98 3.99 6.58
C GLY A 37 -29.95 3.18 5.81
N TYR A 38 -30.19 1.88 5.65
CA TYR A 38 -29.34 0.95 4.88
C TYR A 38 -30.03 0.47 3.58
N ALA A 39 -31.14 1.07 3.19
CA ALA A 39 -31.76 0.83 1.91
C ALA A 39 -31.02 1.64 0.83
N PHE A 40 -30.05 1.02 0.18
CA PHE A 40 -29.22 1.63 -0.86
C PHE A 40 -29.87 1.47 -2.25
N ASP A 41 -29.64 2.43 -3.15
CA ASP A 41 -30.13 2.38 -4.52
C ASP A 41 -29.29 1.43 -5.40
N GLY A 42 -27.98 1.34 -5.12
CA GLY A 42 -27.01 0.49 -5.83
C GLY A 42 -26.75 -0.86 -5.15
N SER A 43 -25.83 -1.63 -5.74
CA SER A 43 -25.38 -2.91 -5.16
C SER A 43 -24.62 -2.68 -3.85
N SER A 44 -24.84 -3.57 -2.89
CA SER A 44 -24.20 -3.51 -1.56
C SER A 44 -23.72 -4.88 -1.11
N LEU A 45 -22.75 -4.88 -0.22
CA LEU A 45 -22.40 -6.06 0.59
C LEU A 45 -23.35 -6.15 1.77
N ASP A 46 -23.87 -7.32 2.04
CA ASP A 46 -24.66 -7.60 3.24
C ASP A 46 -23.73 -8.05 4.37
N LEU A 47 -23.63 -7.25 5.42
CA LEU A 47 -22.77 -7.56 6.57
C LEU A 47 -23.48 -8.34 7.67
N GLY A 48 -24.82 -8.18 7.79
CA GLY A 48 -25.60 -8.85 8.81
C GLY A 48 -27.01 -8.27 8.96
N ALA A 49 -27.62 -8.56 10.11
CA ALA A 49 -28.94 -8.08 10.49
C ALA A 49 -28.89 -7.26 11.80
N ALA A 50 -29.74 -6.24 11.91
CA ALA A 50 -29.78 -5.38 13.08
C ALA A 50 -30.16 -6.17 14.35
N LEU A 51 -29.49 -5.85 15.44
CA LEU A 51 -29.75 -6.33 16.79
C LEU A 51 -30.25 -5.15 17.63
N VAL A 52 -31.48 -5.21 18.10
CA VAL A 52 -32.11 -4.15 18.89
C VAL A 52 -32.63 -4.77 20.18
N ASP A 53 -32.18 -4.29 21.34
CA ASP A 53 -32.55 -4.79 22.67
C ASP A 53 -32.39 -6.32 22.83
N GLY A 54 -31.35 -6.90 22.18
CA GLY A 54 -31.07 -8.33 22.22
C GLY A 54 -31.87 -9.17 21.21
N GLU A 55 -32.80 -8.58 20.47
CA GLU A 55 -33.58 -9.23 19.41
C GLU A 55 -33.01 -8.95 18.04
N VAL A 56 -32.88 -9.99 17.22
CA VAL A 56 -32.40 -9.89 15.84
C VAL A 56 -33.57 -9.64 14.90
N PHE A 57 -33.41 -8.66 14.02
CA PHE A 57 -34.38 -8.31 12.99
C PHE A 57 -33.81 -8.67 11.61
N PRO A 58 -34.11 -9.88 11.07
CA PRO A 58 -33.54 -10.36 9.82
C PRO A 58 -33.84 -9.47 8.60
N ASP A 59 -34.98 -8.78 8.60
CA ASP A 59 -35.40 -7.88 7.54
C ASP A 59 -34.71 -6.51 7.62
N ALA A 60 -34.13 -6.16 8.76
CA ALA A 60 -33.32 -4.95 8.93
C ALA A 60 -31.86 -5.24 8.56
N ARG A 61 -31.60 -5.37 7.26
CA ARG A 61 -30.26 -5.63 6.71
C ARG A 61 -29.35 -4.46 6.97
N VAL A 62 -28.10 -4.79 7.35
CA VAL A 62 -27.02 -3.83 7.51
C VAL A 62 -25.95 -4.17 6.50
N GLY A 63 -25.63 -3.23 5.64
CA GLY A 63 -24.71 -3.47 4.53
C GLY A 63 -23.80 -2.28 4.23
N LEU A 64 -23.02 -2.41 3.17
CA LEU A 64 -22.06 -1.41 2.70
C LEU A 64 -22.21 -1.27 1.18
N PRO A 65 -22.58 -0.08 0.65
CA PRO A 65 -22.74 0.10 -0.79
C PRO A 65 -21.40 -0.03 -1.52
N LEU A 66 -21.36 -0.79 -2.61
CA LEU A 66 -20.14 -1.06 -3.37
C LEU A 66 -19.47 0.23 -3.85
N GLN A 67 -20.24 1.18 -4.35
CA GLN A 67 -19.71 2.47 -4.80
C GLN A 67 -19.02 3.30 -3.69
N MET A 68 -19.30 3.00 -2.40
CA MET A 68 -18.68 3.68 -1.25
C MET A 68 -17.50 2.92 -0.66
N MET A 69 -17.11 1.79 -1.23
CA MET A 69 -15.94 1.04 -0.77
C MET A 69 -14.62 1.82 -0.95
N ASN A 70 -14.53 2.66 -1.99
CA ASN A 70 -13.39 3.54 -2.23
C ASN A 70 -13.25 4.69 -1.20
N ARG A 71 -14.22 4.84 -0.28
CA ARG A 71 -14.15 5.78 0.86
C ARG A 71 -13.39 5.18 2.04
N HIS A 72 -12.77 4.04 1.82
CA HIS A 72 -11.97 3.30 2.78
C HIS A 72 -12.76 2.92 4.04
N GLY A 73 -12.16 2.06 4.86
CA GLY A 73 -12.85 1.61 6.06
C GLY A 73 -11.92 1.11 7.15
N LEU A 74 -12.53 0.90 8.31
CA LEU A 74 -11.90 0.35 9.49
C LEU A 74 -12.73 -0.83 9.99
N VAL A 75 -12.08 -1.97 10.22
CA VAL A 75 -12.63 -3.10 10.98
C VAL A 75 -11.82 -3.24 12.25
N ALA A 76 -12.39 -2.87 13.39
CA ALA A 76 -11.67 -2.86 14.66
C ALA A 76 -12.34 -3.74 15.71
N GLY A 77 -11.57 -4.24 16.67
CA GLY A 77 -12.09 -5.03 17.79
C GLY A 77 -11.05 -5.93 18.43
N ALA A 78 -11.30 -6.35 19.65
CA ALA A 78 -10.39 -7.24 20.39
C ALA A 78 -10.19 -8.58 19.67
N THR A 79 -9.13 -9.30 20.02
CA THR A 79 -8.86 -10.64 19.48
C THR A 79 -10.02 -11.59 19.77
N GLY A 80 -10.40 -12.40 18.78
CA GLY A 80 -11.48 -13.39 18.90
C GLY A 80 -12.90 -12.82 18.84
N THR A 81 -13.10 -11.55 18.48
CA THR A 81 -14.43 -10.94 18.38
C THR A 81 -15.09 -11.11 17.01
N GLY A 82 -14.33 -11.54 15.97
CA GLY A 82 -14.87 -11.85 14.65
C GLY A 82 -14.34 -10.98 13.51
N LYS A 83 -13.26 -10.20 13.71
CA LYS A 83 -12.68 -9.35 12.65
C LYS A 83 -12.32 -10.13 11.38
N THR A 84 -11.51 -11.19 11.50
CA THR A 84 -11.08 -12.04 10.36
C THR A 84 -12.28 -12.63 9.64
N ILE A 85 -13.31 -13.05 10.37
CA ILE A 85 -14.56 -13.57 9.79
C ILE A 85 -15.31 -12.48 9.01
N THR A 86 -15.34 -11.26 9.53
CA THR A 86 -15.91 -10.11 8.80
C THR A 86 -15.14 -9.81 7.51
N LEU A 87 -13.81 -9.85 7.55
CA LEU A 87 -12.98 -9.74 6.33
C LEU A 87 -13.35 -10.79 5.31
N GLN A 88 -13.42 -12.05 5.75
CA GLN A 88 -13.74 -13.18 4.91
C GLN A 88 -15.11 -12.99 4.24
N VAL A 89 -16.14 -12.63 4.99
CA VAL A 89 -17.49 -12.32 4.45
C VAL A 89 -17.44 -11.18 3.43
N MET A 90 -16.68 -10.12 3.70
CA MET A 90 -16.56 -9.00 2.75
C MET A 90 -15.81 -9.41 1.48
N ALA A 91 -14.72 -10.15 1.59
CA ALA A 91 -13.93 -10.64 0.45
C ALA A 91 -14.74 -11.59 -0.45
N GLU A 92 -15.50 -12.50 0.15
CA GLU A 92 -16.41 -13.42 -0.56
C GLU A 92 -17.43 -12.65 -1.41
N GLN A 93 -18.13 -11.70 -0.81
CA GLN A 93 -19.16 -10.94 -1.51
C GLN A 93 -18.59 -9.97 -2.55
N LEU A 94 -17.39 -9.40 -2.30
CA LEU A 94 -16.66 -8.62 -3.31
C LEU A 94 -16.32 -9.49 -4.52
N SER A 95 -15.80 -10.69 -4.27
CA SER A 95 -15.52 -11.66 -5.34
C SER A 95 -16.78 -11.98 -6.14
N GLU A 96 -17.91 -12.28 -5.48
CA GLU A 96 -19.21 -12.52 -6.13
C GLU A 96 -19.70 -11.32 -6.95
N ALA A 97 -19.40 -10.09 -6.50
CA ALA A 97 -19.70 -8.87 -7.24
C ALA A 97 -18.74 -8.58 -8.41
N GLY A 98 -17.78 -9.46 -8.67
CA GLY A 98 -16.74 -9.28 -9.68
C GLY A 98 -15.76 -8.16 -9.33
N VAL A 99 -15.48 -7.98 -8.04
CA VAL A 99 -14.48 -7.03 -7.53
C VAL A 99 -13.28 -7.80 -7.02
N PRO A 100 -12.10 -7.62 -7.64
CA PRO A 100 -10.85 -8.19 -7.12
C PRO A 100 -10.52 -7.65 -5.73
N THR A 101 -9.87 -8.50 -4.92
CA THR A 101 -9.57 -8.16 -3.54
C THR A 101 -8.14 -8.57 -3.19
N PHE A 102 -7.44 -7.72 -2.46
CA PHE A 102 -6.12 -8.03 -1.92
C PHE A 102 -6.20 -8.14 -0.39
N LEU A 103 -5.72 -9.24 0.14
CA LEU A 103 -5.69 -9.53 1.57
C LEU A 103 -4.24 -9.68 2.04
N ALA A 104 -3.82 -8.92 3.04
CA ALA A 104 -2.56 -9.17 3.75
C ALA A 104 -2.85 -10.08 4.94
N ASP A 105 -2.48 -11.35 4.83
CA ASP A 105 -2.71 -12.37 5.86
C ASP A 105 -1.46 -12.63 6.68
N ILE A 106 -1.44 -12.13 7.91
CA ILE A 106 -0.30 -12.28 8.82
C ILE A 106 -0.37 -13.59 9.59
N LYS A 107 -1.58 -14.12 9.77
CA LYS A 107 -1.84 -15.30 10.60
C LYS A 107 -1.99 -16.59 9.82
N GLY A 108 -2.21 -16.50 8.51
CA GLY A 108 -2.52 -17.64 7.66
C GLY A 108 -3.93 -18.20 7.89
N ASP A 109 -4.83 -17.42 8.50
CA ASP A 109 -6.20 -17.87 8.81
C ASP A 109 -7.23 -17.50 7.73
N LEU A 110 -6.83 -16.79 6.67
CA LEU A 110 -7.65 -16.46 5.51
C LEU A 110 -7.50 -17.44 4.34
N THR A 111 -6.59 -18.39 4.43
CA THR A 111 -6.39 -19.42 3.39
C THR A 111 -7.63 -20.31 3.18
N GLY A 112 -8.56 -20.33 4.14
CA GLY A 112 -9.85 -21.00 4.03
C GLY A 112 -10.75 -20.55 2.89
N LEU A 113 -10.50 -19.39 2.27
CA LEU A 113 -11.28 -18.85 1.16
C LEU A 113 -11.32 -19.78 -0.08
N SER A 114 -10.27 -20.56 -0.33
CA SER A 114 -10.22 -21.54 -1.42
C SER A 114 -10.96 -22.85 -1.12
N THR A 115 -11.39 -23.07 0.13
CA THR A 115 -12.04 -24.29 0.59
C THR A 115 -13.50 -24.00 0.95
N ALA A 116 -14.42 -24.90 0.56
CA ALA A 116 -15.82 -24.76 0.93
C ALA A 116 -16.03 -24.92 2.45
N GLY A 117 -16.88 -24.09 3.02
CA GLY A 117 -17.23 -24.15 4.43
C GLY A 117 -17.95 -25.44 4.81
N THR A 118 -17.89 -25.79 6.08
CA THR A 118 -18.61 -26.95 6.62
C THR A 118 -19.79 -26.49 7.46
N GLY A 119 -21.01 -26.83 7.05
CA GLY A 119 -22.23 -26.51 7.77
C GLY A 119 -22.34 -27.32 9.07
N SER A 120 -22.20 -26.65 10.21
CA SER A 120 -22.55 -27.25 11.49
C SER A 120 -23.99 -26.86 11.90
N PRO A 121 -24.71 -27.65 12.70
CA PRO A 121 -26.04 -27.29 13.17
C PRO A 121 -26.09 -25.89 13.80
N LYS A 122 -25.08 -25.54 14.60
CA LYS A 122 -24.96 -24.22 15.24
C LYS A 122 -24.76 -23.09 14.22
N LEU A 123 -23.97 -23.34 13.16
CA LEU A 123 -23.76 -22.37 12.09
C LEU A 123 -25.07 -22.12 11.32
N LEU A 124 -25.78 -23.20 10.95
CA LEU A 124 -27.03 -23.11 10.21
C LEU A 124 -28.14 -22.39 11.01
N GLU A 125 -28.25 -22.68 12.31
CA GLU A 125 -29.15 -21.97 13.22
C GLU A 125 -28.81 -20.47 13.29
N ARG A 126 -27.52 -20.14 13.41
CA ARG A 126 -27.05 -18.75 13.44
C ARG A 126 -27.35 -18.03 12.13
N THR A 127 -27.05 -18.61 10.99
CA THR A 127 -27.28 -17.99 9.68
C THR A 127 -28.76 -17.81 9.40
N ALA A 128 -29.59 -18.79 9.75
CA ALA A 128 -31.04 -18.67 9.68
C ALA A 128 -31.57 -17.54 10.59
N SER A 129 -31.01 -17.36 11.80
CA SER A 129 -31.44 -16.29 12.72
C SER A 129 -31.20 -14.88 12.21
N VAL A 130 -30.23 -14.69 11.33
CA VAL A 130 -29.94 -13.41 10.65
C VAL A 130 -30.55 -13.35 9.25
N GLY A 131 -31.35 -14.34 8.84
CA GLY A 131 -31.98 -14.41 7.53
C GLY A 131 -30.98 -14.63 6.37
N MET A 132 -29.84 -15.24 6.64
CA MET A 132 -28.86 -15.59 5.62
C MET A 132 -29.16 -16.99 5.05
N ASP A 133 -29.36 -17.08 3.75
CA ASP A 133 -29.41 -18.36 3.04
C ASP A 133 -27.97 -18.85 2.84
N TRP A 134 -27.50 -19.71 3.74
CA TRP A 134 -26.11 -20.14 3.79
C TRP A 134 -25.91 -21.47 3.05
N GLU A 135 -25.00 -21.43 2.07
CA GLU A 135 -24.52 -22.61 1.34
C GLU A 135 -22.99 -22.60 1.31
N PRO A 136 -22.33 -23.77 1.42
CA PRO A 136 -20.87 -23.82 1.31
C PRO A 136 -20.40 -23.41 -0.09
N ARG A 137 -19.30 -22.64 -0.17
CA ARG A 137 -18.76 -22.13 -1.45
C ARG A 137 -17.26 -21.98 -1.38
N THR A 138 -16.59 -22.14 -2.51
CA THR A 138 -15.18 -21.81 -2.73
C THR A 138 -15.07 -20.53 -3.57
N TYR A 139 -13.94 -19.85 -3.44
CA TYR A 139 -13.67 -18.63 -4.18
C TYR A 139 -12.38 -18.74 -4.98
N PRO A 140 -12.23 -17.97 -6.08
CA PRO A 140 -10.98 -17.90 -6.82
C PRO A 140 -9.93 -17.17 -6.00
N VAL A 141 -8.88 -17.86 -5.59
CA VAL A 141 -7.81 -17.32 -4.75
C VAL A 141 -6.47 -17.50 -5.41
N ASP A 142 -5.63 -16.48 -5.40
CA ASP A 142 -4.19 -16.58 -5.63
C ASP A 142 -3.46 -16.35 -4.31
N TYR A 143 -2.66 -17.32 -3.90
CA TYR A 143 -1.75 -17.15 -2.77
C TYR A 143 -0.44 -16.55 -3.25
N LEU A 144 -0.01 -15.49 -2.58
CA LEU A 144 1.19 -14.73 -2.87
C LEU A 144 2.13 -14.75 -1.66
N CYS A 145 3.43 -14.61 -1.88
CA CYS A 145 4.41 -14.47 -0.81
C CYS A 145 5.47 -13.42 -1.19
N LEU A 146 6.12 -12.78 -0.21
CA LEU A 146 7.17 -11.79 -0.49
C LEU A 146 8.49 -12.50 -0.80
N GLY A 147 8.97 -12.33 -2.02
CA GLY A 147 10.27 -12.84 -2.45
C GLY A 147 10.48 -14.35 -2.24
N GLY A 148 9.40 -15.13 -2.10
CA GLY A 148 9.47 -16.57 -1.86
C GLY A 148 9.57 -16.95 -0.37
N ASP A 149 9.27 -16.04 0.55
CA ASP A 149 9.13 -16.33 1.97
C ASP A 149 7.67 -16.65 2.31
N GLY A 150 7.38 -17.92 2.57
CA GLY A 150 6.02 -18.43 2.78
C GLY A 150 5.51 -19.27 1.60
N THR A 151 4.21 -19.63 1.66
CA THR A 151 3.53 -20.41 0.63
C THR A 151 2.84 -19.47 -0.35
N GLY A 152 3.11 -19.59 -1.64
CA GLY A 152 2.47 -18.75 -2.65
C GLY A 152 3.38 -18.41 -3.81
N VAL A 153 2.83 -17.71 -4.79
CA VAL A 153 3.58 -17.15 -5.91
C VAL A 153 4.43 -15.99 -5.43
N PRO A 154 5.75 -15.97 -5.69
CA PRO A 154 6.63 -14.92 -5.22
C PRO A 154 6.34 -13.58 -5.88
N VAL A 155 6.14 -12.55 -5.06
CA VAL A 155 6.06 -11.15 -5.49
C VAL A 155 7.42 -10.48 -5.31
N ARG A 156 7.94 -9.90 -6.40
CA ARG A 156 9.21 -9.18 -6.44
C ARG A 156 9.04 -7.85 -7.13
N ALA A 157 9.92 -6.90 -6.82
CA ALA A 157 10.05 -5.64 -7.52
C ALA A 157 11.51 -5.40 -7.90
N THR A 158 11.77 -4.70 -9.02
CA THR A 158 13.13 -4.25 -9.31
C THR A 158 13.40 -2.91 -8.61
N LEU A 159 14.66 -2.65 -8.25
CA LEU A 159 15.02 -1.33 -7.72
C LEU A 159 14.81 -0.23 -8.75
N SER A 160 14.97 -0.54 -10.05
CA SER A 160 14.72 0.40 -11.15
C SER A 160 13.26 0.88 -11.15
N SER A 161 12.29 -0.02 -10.94
CA SER A 161 10.87 0.33 -10.86
C SER A 161 10.50 0.98 -9.53
N PHE A 162 11.06 0.48 -8.44
CA PHE A 162 10.85 1.04 -7.11
C PHE A 162 11.24 2.52 -7.02
N GLY A 163 12.33 2.85 -7.64
CA GLY A 163 12.82 4.22 -7.78
C GLY A 163 13.50 4.78 -6.52
N PRO A 164 14.32 5.83 -6.72
CA PRO A 164 15.16 6.39 -5.65
C PRO A 164 14.38 7.10 -4.55
N LEU A 165 13.23 7.71 -4.86
CA LEU A 165 12.47 8.48 -3.87
C LEU A 165 11.74 7.58 -2.87
N LEU A 166 11.11 6.50 -3.35
CA LEU A 166 10.50 5.52 -2.45
C LEU A 166 11.57 4.82 -1.62
N LEU A 167 12.69 4.45 -2.24
CA LEU A 167 13.81 3.82 -1.52
C LEU A 167 14.39 4.74 -0.44
N ALA A 168 14.56 6.03 -0.73
CA ALA A 168 15.02 7.01 0.26
C ALA A 168 14.11 7.09 1.49
N ARG A 169 12.79 7.06 1.27
CA ARG A 169 11.80 7.06 2.35
C ARG A 169 11.85 5.79 3.19
N VAL A 170 11.92 4.63 2.54
CA VAL A 170 12.07 3.32 3.21
C VAL A 170 13.34 3.29 4.06
N LEU A 171 14.45 3.77 3.52
CA LEU A 171 15.73 3.82 4.22
C LEU A 171 15.82 4.95 5.26
N GLY A 172 14.81 5.81 5.38
CA GLY A 172 14.82 6.94 6.31
C GLY A 172 15.92 7.98 6.02
N LEU A 173 16.24 8.21 4.75
CA LEU A 173 17.31 9.11 4.33
C LEU A 173 16.91 10.58 4.52
N ASN A 174 17.89 11.41 4.90
CA ASN A 174 17.71 12.86 4.88
C ASN A 174 17.86 13.44 3.46
N GLU A 175 17.53 14.72 3.26
CA GLU A 175 17.56 15.39 1.94
C GLU A 175 18.90 15.26 1.21
N THR A 176 20.03 15.35 1.91
CA THR A 176 21.38 15.19 1.31
C THR A 176 21.61 13.76 0.85
N GLN A 177 21.15 12.77 1.61
CA GLN A 177 21.28 11.36 1.27
C GLN A 177 20.32 10.97 0.15
N GLU A 178 19.10 11.50 0.17
CA GLU A 178 18.11 11.32 -0.89
C GLU A 178 18.62 11.89 -2.21
N SER A 179 19.11 13.13 -2.25
CA SER A 179 19.68 13.72 -3.45
C SER A 179 20.90 12.96 -3.97
N SER A 180 21.70 12.38 -3.06
CA SER A 180 22.83 11.51 -3.42
C SER A 180 22.36 10.17 -4.01
N LEU A 181 21.29 9.59 -3.49
CA LEU A 181 20.68 8.37 -4.03
C LEU A 181 20.08 8.62 -5.41
N LEU A 182 19.36 9.75 -5.60
CA LEU A 182 18.85 10.20 -6.90
C LEU A 182 19.96 10.27 -7.95
N LEU A 183 21.12 10.80 -7.58
CA LEU A 183 22.28 10.92 -8.45
C LEU A 183 22.84 9.55 -8.86
N VAL A 184 22.84 8.58 -7.95
CA VAL A 184 23.25 7.19 -8.22
C VAL A 184 22.31 6.53 -9.24
N PHE A 185 21.00 6.67 -9.08
CA PHE A 185 20.01 6.14 -10.02
C PHE A 185 20.11 6.84 -11.39
N HIS A 186 20.28 8.16 -11.41
CA HIS A 186 20.50 8.90 -12.65
C HIS A 186 21.74 8.42 -13.40
N TYR A 187 22.83 8.15 -12.70
CA TYR A 187 24.04 7.57 -13.31
C TYR A 187 23.76 6.19 -13.90
N ALA A 188 23.11 5.32 -13.15
CA ALA A 188 22.77 3.97 -13.59
C ALA A 188 21.92 4.03 -14.87
N ASP A 189 20.90 4.89 -14.91
CA ASP A 189 20.03 5.09 -16.07
C ASP A 189 20.81 5.65 -17.28
N LYS A 190 21.70 6.64 -17.07
CA LYS A 190 22.53 7.22 -18.13
C LYS A 190 23.49 6.19 -18.76
N LYS A 191 23.93 5.21 -17.99
CA LYS A 191 24.89 4.16 -18.40
C LYS A 191 24.22 2.83 -18.79
N ASP A 192 22.90 2.79 -18.88
CA ASP A 192 22.14 1.54 -19.13
C ASP A 192 22.51 0.40 -18.15
N LEU A 193 22.75 0.77 -16.89
CA LEU A 193 23.00 -0.15 -15.78
C LEU A 193 21.64 -0.45 -15.11
N GLU A 194 21.08 -1.61 -15.35
CA GLU A 194 19.83 -2.02 -14.72
C GLU A 194 20.08 -2.33 -13.25
N LEU A 195 19.18 -1.81 -12.39
CA LEU A 195 19.18 -2.03 -10.96
C LEU A 195 18.04 -3.00 -10.64
N ASP A 196 18.31 -4.29 -10.71
CA ASP A 196 17.31 -5.30 -10.39
C ASP A 196 17.22 -5.54 -8.88
N ASP A 197 18.36 -5.61 -8.21
CA ASP A 197 18.43 -5.93 -6.79
C ASP A 197 19.40 -5.05 -5.99
N LEU A 198 19.53 -5.35 -4.68
CA LEU A 198 20.38 -4.57 -3.77
C LEU A 198 21.88 -4.67 -4.11
N LYS A 199 22.34 -5.81 -4.72
CA LYS A 199 23.76 -5.97 -5.10
C LYS A 199 24.13 -4.99 -6.21
N ASP A 200 23.20 -4.70 -7.14
CA ASP A 200 23.39 -3.76 -8.24
C ASP A 200 23.60 -2.34 -7.73
N LEU A 201 22.71 -1.87 -6.89
CA LEU A 201 22.81 -0.52 -6.30
C LEU A 201 24.10 -0.37 -5.49
N ARG A 202 24.48 -1.39 -4.72
CA ARG A 202 25.75 -1.41 -3.97
C ARG A 202 26.96 -1.36 -4.89
N ALA A 203 26.91 -2.06 -6.04
CA ALA A 203 27.97 -2.05 -7.02
C ALA A 203 28.14 -0.66 -7.65
N VAL A 204 27.03 0.00 -8.03
CA VAL A 204 27.07 1.36 -8.58
C VAL A 204 27.61 2.37 -7.56
N ILE A 205 27.12 2.36 -6.31
CA ILE A 205 27.62 3.25 -5.26
C ILE A 205 29.12 3.03 -5.02
N THR A 206 29.56 1.77 -4.97
CA THR A 206 30.97 1.40 -4.77
C THR A 206 31.83 1.86 -5.95
N HIS A 207 31.35 1.68 -7.19
CA HIS A 207 32.04 2.16 -8.38
C HIS A 207 32.23 3.68 -8.34
N LEU A 208 31.17 4.45 -8.14
CA LEU A 208 31.21 5.91 -8.10
C LEU A 208 32.11 6.48 -6.99
N THR A 209 32.25 5.77 -5.89
CA THR A 209 33.14 6.18 -4.77
C THR A 209 34.56 5.68 -4.88
N SER A 210 34.87 4.85 -5.89
CA SER A 210 36.20 4.32 -6.20
C SER A 210 37.02 5.29 -7.08
N ASP A 211 38.31 5.02 -7.23
CA ASP A 211 39.16 5.81 -8.13
C ASP A 211 38.77 5.66 -9.61
N ALA A 212 38.22 4.53 -10.00
CA ALA A 212 37.72 4.27 -11.36
C ALA A 212 36.48 5.14 -11.71
N GLY A 213 35.58 5.38 -10.76
CA GLY A 213 34.38 6.19 -10.97
C GLY A 213 34.56 7.70 -10.81
N LYS A 214 35.77 8.18 -10.46
CA LYS A 214 36.02 9.61 -10.22
C LYS A 214 35.66 10.53 -11.40
N ALA A 215 35.93 10.10 -12.63
CA ALA A 215 35.64 10.88 -13.82
C ALA A 215 34.11 11.02 -14.01
N ASP A 216 33.38 9.93 -13.88
CA ASP A 216 31.93 9.89 -13.95
C ASP A 216 31.28 10.75 -12.86
N LEU A 217 31.83 10.65 -11.64
CA LEU A 217 31.35 11.39 -10.48
C LEU A 217 31.56 12.91 -10.62
N ALA A 218 32.65 13.35 -11.28
CA ALA A 218 32.94 14.76 -11.51
C ALA A 218 31.90 15.42 -12.45
N GLU A 219 31.37 14.67 -13.43
CA GLU A 219 30.30 15.14 -14.31
C GLU A 219 28.94 15.28 -13.60
N LEU A 220 28.73 14.54 -12.51
CA LEU A 220 27.45 14.44 -11.81
C LEU A 220 27.31 15.40 -10.62
N GLY A 221 28.35 16.15 -10.26
CA GLY A 221 28.33 17.07 -9.13
C GLY A 221 28.88 16.53 -7.80
N GLY A 222 29.29 15.25 -7.78
CA GLY A 222 29.98 14.64 -6.65
C GLY A 222 29.08 13.85 -5.69
N LEU A 223 29.63 12.77 -5.15
CA LEU A 223 29.04 11.93 -4.10
C LEU A 223 30.02 11.86 -2.93
N ASN A 224 29.61 12.33 -1.76
CA ASN A 224 30.47 12.28 -0.57
C ASN A 224 30.58 10.83 -0.07
N LYS A 225 31.81 10.34 0.18
CA LYS A 225 32.07 8.99 0.69
C LYS A 225 31.36 8.71 2.04
N ALA A 226 31.24 9.72 2.91
CA ALA A 226 30.51 9.57 4.17
C ALA A 226 29.01 9.36 3.93
N THR A 227 28.41 10.12 3.02
CA THR A 227 27.00 9.96 2.61
C THR A 227 26.75 8.60 1.97
N ALA A 228 27.61 8.19 1.03
CA ALA A 228 27.55 6.85 0.43
C ALA A 228 27.64 5.74 1.48
N GLY A 229 28.52 5.89 2.47
CA GLY A 229 28.64 4.96 3.57
C GLY A 229 27.39 4.85 4.47
N VAL A 230 26.62 5.93 4.62
CA VAL A 230 25.32 5.86 5.32
C VAL A 230 24.31 5.08 4.49
N ILE A 231 24.19 5.38 3.20
CA ILE A 231 23.26 4.68 2.29
C ILE A 231 23.58 3.18 2.29
N LEU A 232 24.85 2.81 2.13
CA LEU A 232 25.27 1.40 2.12
C LEU A 232 24.92 0.67 3.42
N ARG A 233 25.06 1.30 4.60
CA ARG A 233 24.66 0.68 5.88
C ARG A 233 23.15 0.46 5.96
N ASN A 234 22.35 1.42 5.47
CA ASN A 234 20.90 1.28 5.48
C ASN A 234 20.44 0.20 4.48
N LEU A 235 21.12 0.04 3.34
CA LEU A 235 20.88 -1.08 2.42
C LEU A 235 21.17 -2.44 3.07
N VAL A 236 22.25 -2.57 3.87
CA VAL A 236 22.51 -3.79 4.63
C VAL A 236 21.41 -4.07 5.65
N THR A 237 20.87 -3.03 6.30
CA THR A 237 19.73 -3.20 7.22
C THR A 237 18.50 -3.72 6.48
N LEU A 238 18.18 -3.20 5.29
CA LEU A 238 17.08 -3.67 4.46
C LEU A 238 17.30 -5.12 3.99
N GLU A 239 18.53 -5.45 3.57
CA GLU A 239 18.94 -6.82 3.19
C GLU A 239 18.73 -7.82 4.33
N THR A 240 19.14 -7.48 5.57
CA THR A 240 18.94 -8.35 6.75
C THR A 240 17.47 -8.56 7.12
N GLN A 241 16.58 -7.72 6.64
CA GLN A 241 15.13 -7.85 6.80
C GLN A 241 14.43 -8.45 5.57
N GLY A 242 15.16 -9.14 4.70
CA GLY A 242 14.60 -9.88 3.56
C GLY A 242 14.46 -9.04 2.28
N GLY A 243 15.01 -7.83 2.24
CA GLY A 243 15.00 -7.00 1.03
C GLY A 243 15.73 -7.66 -0.14
N ASP A 244 16.71 -8.50 0.11
CA ASP A 244 17.43 -9.29 -0.89
C ASP A 244 16.55 -10.32 -1.62
N ARG A 245 15.47 -10.77 -0.98
CA ARG A 245 14.49 -11.69 -1.57
C ARG A 245 13.37 -10.96 -2.31
N PHE A 246 13.02 -9.77 -1.83
CA PHE A 246 11.96 -8.97 -2.44
C PHE A 246 12.44 -8.23 -3.70
N PHE A 247 13.66 -7.66 -3.68
CA PHE A 247 14.20 -6.99 -4.85
C PHE A 247 14.85 -8.00 -5.80
N GLY A 248 14.37 -8.01 -7.05
CA GLY A 248 14.86 -8.90 -8.10
C GLY A 248 13.86 -9.07 -9.24
N ALA A 249 14.27 -9.87 -10.23
CA ALA A 249 13.46 -10.23 -11.38
C ALA A 249 12.88 -11.66 -11.24
N PRO A 250 11.75 -11.98 -11.90
CA PRO A 250 10.89 -11.05 -12.64
C PRO A 250 10.10 -10.15 -11.70
N GLU A 251 9.88 -8.91 -12.15
CA GLU A 251 9.04 -7.95 -11.45
C GLU A 251 7.57 -8.33 -11.57
N PHE A 252 6.85 -8.32 -10.44
CA PHE A 252 5.42 -8.58 -10.39
C PHE A 252 4.63 -7.41 -10.99
N ASP A 253 3.70 -7.72 -11.89
CA ASP A 253 2.79 -6.74 -12.46
C ASP A 253 1.60 -6.49 -11.53
N SER A 254 1.46 -5.30 -10.97
CA SER A 254 0.32 -4.98 -10.09
C SER A 254 -1.04 -5.09 -10.79
N ALA A 255 -1.10 -5.04 -12.12
CA ALA A 255 -2.30 -5.28 -12.90
C ALA A 255 -2.86 -6.70 -12.70
N GLU A 256 -2.04 -7.66 -12.29
CA GLU A 256 -2.48 -9.03 -11.96
C GLU A 256 -3.45 -9.07 -10.78
N LEU A 257 -3.40 -8.07 -9.90
CA LEU A 257 -4.35 -7.93 -8.79
C LEU A 257 -5.75 -7.50 -9.23
N LEU A 258 -5.93 -7.11 -10.49
CA LEU A 258 -7.21 -6.64 -11.04
C LEU A 258 -7.99 -7.74 -11.78
N ARG A 259 -7.53 -8.99 -11.69
CA ARG A 259 -8.10 -10.09 -12.46
C ARG A 259 -9.47 -10.53 -11.93
N THR A 260 -10.27 -11.01 -12.87
CA THR A 260 -11.50 -11.75 -12.61
C THR A 260 -11.33 -13.18 -13.15
N ALA A 261 -11.96 -14.14 -12.49
CA ALA A 261 -12.05 -15.50 -12.98
C ALA A 261 -12.99 -15.61 -14.18
N ASP A 262 -12.95 -16.76 -14.89
CA ASP A 262 -13.76 -17.01 -16.10
C ASP A 262 -15.28 -16.90 -15.84
N ASP A 263 -15.71 -17.14 -14.61
CA ASP A 263 -17.11 -17.02 -14.19
C ASP A 263 -17.50 -15.59 -13.80
N GLY A 264 -16.60 -14.62 -13.95
CA GLY A 264 -16.79 -13.21 -13.68
C GLY A 264 -16.58 -12.81 -12.21
N ARG A 265 -16.27 -13.74 -11.31
CA ARG A 265 -15.93 -13.42 -9.92
C ARG A 265 -14.57 -12.72 -9.83
N GLY A 266 -14.44 -11.76 -8.92
CA GLY A 266 -13.15 -11.13 -8.62
C GLY A 266 -12.18 -12.13 -7.98
N VAL A 267 -10.92 -12.15 -8.45
CA VAL A 267 -9.88 -12.98 -7.82
C VAL A 267 -9.47 -12.37 -6.49
N ILE A 268 -9.32 -13.20 -5.48
CA ILE A 268 -8.85 -12.81 -4.15
C ILE A 268 -7.35 -13.11 -4.08
N SER A 269 -6.52 -12.08 -4.11
CA SER A 269 -5.07 -12.20 -3.92
C SER A 269 -4.76 -12.18 -2.43
N CYS A 270 -4.36 -13.31 -1.88
CA CYS A 270 -4.02 -13.47 -0.46
C CYS A 270 -2.50 -13.50 -0.30
N LEU A 271 -1.93 -12.42 0.23
CA LEU A 271 -0.50 -12.32 0.53
C LEU A 271 -0.22 -12.89 1.92
N GLU A 272 0.46 -14.03 1.96
CA GLU A 272 0.92 -14.64 3.21
C GLU A 272 2.17 -13.95 3.75
N LEU A 273 2.14 -13.60 5.03
CA LEU A 273 3.19 -12.83 5.69
C LEU A 273 3.64 -13.49 7.02
N PRO A 274 4.10 -14.76 7.00
CA PRO A 274 4.37 -15.52 8.23
C PRO A 274 5.52 -14.92 9.06
N THR A 275 6.43 -14.18 8.45
CA THR A 275 7.62 -13.59 9.11
C THR A 275 7.50 -12.09 9.33
N LEU A 276 6.35 -11.48 9.02
CA LEU A 276 6.15 -10.02 9.07
C LEU A 276 6.53 -9.40 10.42
N LEU A 277 6.19 -10.07 11.54
CA LEU A 277 6.55 -9.60 12.88
C LEU A 277 8.05 -9.43 13.07
N GLN A 278 8.86 -10.17 12.31
CA GLN A 278 10.32 -10.12 12.34
C GLN A 278 10.90 -9.18 11.27
N GLN A 279 10.11 -8.85 10.23
CA GLN A 279 10.53 -8.08 9.06
C GLN A 279 9.54 -6.96 8.70
N PRO A 280 9.18 -6.06 9.63
CA PRO A 280 8.16 -5.04 9.39
C PRO A 280 8.57 -4.03 8.30
N LEU A 281 9.87 -3.79 8.13
CA LEU A 281 10.39 -2.90 7.09
C LEU A 281 10.14 -3.46 5.68
N LEU A 282 10.24 -4.77 5.51
CA LEU A 282 9.98 -5.44 4.22
C LEU A 282 8.53 -5.23 3.77
N PHE A 283 7.57 -5.45 4.67
CA PHE A 283 6.16 -5.27 4.35
C PHE A 283 5.82 -3.80 4.05
N SER A 284 6.37 -2.87 4.83
CA SER A 284 6.21 -1.45 4.57
C SER A 284 6.77 -1.06 3.20
N THR A 285 7.92 -1.62 2.85
CA THR A 285 8.56 -1.44 1.53
C THR A 285 7.66 -1.94 0.41
N PHE A 286 7.20 -3.17 0.53
CA PHE A 286 6.28 -3.78 -0.44
C PHE A 286 5.00 -2.97 -0.61
N LEU A 287 4.33 -2.61 0.49
CA LEU A 287 3.06 -1.88 0.42
C LEU A 287 3.22 -0.49 -0.20
N MET A 288 4.32 0.21 0.10
CA MET A 288 4.60 1.51 -0.54
C MET A 288 4.79 1.37 -2.05
N TRP A 289 5.54 0.36 -2.48
CA TRP A 289 5.74 0.07 -3.90
C TRP A 289 4.41 -0.27 -4.57
N LEU A 290 3.65 -1.22 -4.02
CA LEU A 290 2.41 -1.69 -4.61
C LEU A 290 1.37 -0.57 -4.76
N LEU A 291 1.18 0.24 -3.72
CA LEU A 291 0.24 1.35 -3.78
C LEU A 291 0.70 2.46 -4.73
N ALA A 292 2.00 2.70 -4.86
CA ALA A 292 2.55 3.67 -5.81
C ALA A 292 2.42 3.18 -7.26
N ASP A 293 2.72 1.91 -7.52
CA ASP A 293 2.60 1.29 -8.84
C ASP A 293 1.14 1.28 -9.32
N LEU A 294 0.21 0.85 -8.47
CA LEU A 294 -1.22 0.91 -8.77
C LEU A 294 -1.74 2.34 -8.99
N PHE A 295 -1.24 3.31 -8.24
CA PHE A 295 -1.62 4.70 -8.44
C PHE A 295 -1.16 5.24 -9.81
N GLU A 296 -0.03 4.80 -10.30
CA GLU A 296 0.48 5.18 -11.63
C GLU A 296 -0.28 4.45 -12.76
N GLU A 297 -0.51 3.15 -12.62
CA GLU A 297 -1.11 2.31 -13.66
C GLU A 297 -2.63 2.54 -13.82
N LEU A 298 -3.34 2.76 -12.71
CA LEU A 298 -4.79 2.89 -12.77
C LEU A 298 -5.24 4.24 -13.30
N PRO A 299 -6.22 4.28 -14.23
CA PRO A 299 -6.85 5.52 -14.65
C PRO A 299 -7.72 6.11 -13.53
N GLU A 300 -7.95 7.41 -13.56
CA GLU A 300 -8.98 8.01 -12.71
C GLU A 300 -10.37 7.58 -13.18
N VAL A 301 -11.21 7.12 -12.23
CA VAL A 301 -12.51 6.50 -12.56
C VAL A 301 -13.72 7.32 -12.12
N GLY A 302 -13.54 8.42 -11.40
CA GLY A 302 -14.64 9.20 -10.87
C GLY A 302 -15.53 8.39 -9.91
N ASP A 303 -16.84 8.63 -9.96
CA ASP A 303 -17.84 7.88 -9.17
C ASP A 303 -18.26 6.63 -9.94
N ALA A 304 -17.62 5.51 -9.64
CA ALA A 304 -17.91 4.20 -10.23
C ALA A 304 -18.90 3.41 -9.35
N ASP A 305 -19.75 2.59 -9.97
CA ASP A 305 -20.76 1.76 -9.27
C ASP A 305 -20.12 0.73 -8.32
N LYS A 306 -18.91 0.32 -8.61
CA LYS A 306 -18.11 -0.60 -7.77
C LYS A 306 -16.62 -0.26 -7.83
N PRO A 307 -15.83 -0.60 -6.79
CA PRO A 307 -14.40 -0.38 -6.81
C PRO A 307 -13.69 -1.26 -7.84
N LYS A 308 -12.51 -0.83 -8.28
CA LYS A 308 -11.60 -1.61 -9.13
C LYS A 308 -10.84 -2.68 -8.35
N LEU A 309 -10.52 -2.39 -7.10
CA LEU A 309 -9.78 -3.26 -6.18
C LEU A 309 -10.06 -2.82 -4.75
N VAL A 310 -10.13 -3.79 -3.83
CA VAL A 310 -10.24 -3.50 -2.41
C VAL A 310 -9.11 -4.18 -1.66
N PHE A 311 -8.37 -3.40 -0.86
CA PHE A 311 -7.34 -3.87 0.05
C PHE A 311 -7.89 -4.10 1.44
N PHE A 312 -7.55 -5.22 2.05
CA PHE A 312 -7.70 -5.46 3.47
C PHE A 312 -6.31 -5.69 4.09
N LEU A 313 -5.94 -4.82 4.99
CA LEU A 313 -4.65 -4.84 5.68
C LEU A 313 -4.88 -5.30 7.12
N ASP A 314 -4.73 -6.61 7.36
CA ASP A 314 -4.89 -7.16 8.72
C ASP A 314 -3.72 -6.75 9.62
N GLU A 315 -3.98 -6.69 10.92
CA GLU A 315 -3.05 -6.21 11.95
C GLU A 315 -2.37 -4.87 11.56
N ALA A 316 -3.17 -3.92 11.06
CA ALA A 316 -2.68 -2.66 10.51
C ALA A 316 -1.77 -1.86 11.46
N HIS A 317 -1.82 -2.12 12.77
CA HIS A 317 -0.92 -1.52 13.74
C HIS A 317 0.56 -1.81 13.45
N LEU A 318 0.87 -2.92 12.78
CA LEU A 318 2.25 -3.28 12.42
C LEU A 318 2.83 -2.37 11.33
N LEU A 319 1.98 -1.80 10.48
CA LEU A 319 2.40 -0.82 9.47
C LEU A 319 2.86 0.50 10.09
N PHE A 320 2.25 0.88 11.20
CA PHE A 320 2.43 2.19 11.81
C PHE A 320 3.40 2.17 13.00
N LYS A 321 3.67 0.98 13.55
CA LYS A 321 4.59 0.81 14.66
C LYS A 321 6.03 1.12 14.20
N ASP A 322 6.69 2.02 14.91
CA ASP A 322 8.07 2.44 14.64
C ASP A 322 8.31 3.00 13.22
N ALA A 323 7.23 3.36 12.51
CA ALA A 323 7.30 3.91 11.16
C ALA A 323 7.93 5.31 11.15
N SER A 324 8.74 5.60 10.12
CA SER A 324 9.29 6.94 9.93
C SER A 324 8.20 7.94 9.58
N LYS A 325 8.39 9.23 9.92
CA LYS A 325 7.45 10.29 9.54
C LYS A 325 7.24 10.32 8.02
N ALA A 326 8.31 10.18 7.25
CA ALA A 326 8.23 10.18 5.78
C ALA A 326 7.38 9.02 5.23
N PHE A 327 7.47 7.83 5.85
CA PHE A 327 6.60 6.70 5.53
C PHE A 327 5.14 7.03 5.87
N MET A 328 4.88 7.57 7.07
CA MET A 328 3.53 7.94 7.51
C MET A 328 2.87 8.95 6.56
N ASP A 329 3.61 10.01 6.20
CA ASP A 329 3.15 11.04 5.27
C ASP A 329 2.85 10.44 3.88
N SER A 330 3.67 9.49 3.43
CA SER A 330 3.48 8.78 2.15
C SER A 330 2.21 7.93 2.15
N ILE A 331 2.03 7.06 3.15
CA ILE A 331 0.83 6.21 3.27
C ILE A 331 -0.44 7.06 3.39
N THR A 332 -0.43 8.09 4.23
CA THR A 332 -1.59 8.99 4.40
C THR A 332 -1.97 9.67 3.08
N THR A 333 -0.96 10.14 2.34
CA THR A 333 -1.17 10.79 1.04
C THR A 333 -1.69 9.79 0.01
N THR A 334 -1.10 8.60 -0.06
CA THR A 334 -1.50 7.56 -1.00
C THR A 334 -2.93 7.09 -0.74
N VAL A 335 -3.28 6.77 0.51
CA VAL A 335 -4.64 6.36 0.88
C VAL A 335 -5.66 7.43 0.49
N ARG A 336 -5.36 8.72 0.70
CA ARG A 336 -6.25 9.81 0.28
C ARG A 336 -6.44 9.90 -1.23
N LEU A 337 -5.37 9.69 -2.01
CA LEU A 337 -5.38 9.90 -3.45
C LEU A 337 -5.84 8.68 -4.25
N ILE A 338 -5.55 7.46 -3.79
CA ILE A 338 -5.86 6.23 -4.52
C ILE A 338 -7.37 5.99 -4.66
N ARG A 339 -8.16 6.70 -3.85
CA ARG A 339 -9.61 6.73 -3.97
C ARG A 339 -10.07 7.17 -5.37
N SER A 340 -9.42 8.17 -5.99
CA SER A 340 -9.75 8.64 -7.34
C SER A 340 -9.52 7.57 -8.42
N LYS A 341 -8.72 6.55 -8.10
CA LYS A 341 -8.43 5.39 -8.95
C LYS A 341 -9.44 4.25 -8.75
N GLY A 342 -10.45 4.43 -7.88
CA GLY A 342 -11.45 3.42 -7.58
C GLY A 342 -10.96 2.32 -6.63
N VAL A 343 -9.89 2.56 -5.87
CA VAL A 343 -9.34 1.58 -4.93
C VAL A 343 -9.84 1.86 -3.52
N GLY A 344 -10.38 0.82 -2.86
CA GLY A 344 -10.74 0.84 -1.44
C GLY A 344 -9.61 0.29 -0.57
N VAL A 345 -9.40 0.86 0.63
CA VAL A 345 -8.45 0.33 1.62
C VAL A 345 -9.14 0.19 2.97
N PHE A 346 -9.16 -1.01 3.49
CA PHE A 346 -9.72 -1.34 4.81
C PHE A 346 -8.60 -1.76 5.75
N PHE A 347 -8.44 -0.99 6.81
CA PHE A 347 -7.52 -1.34 7.88
C PHE A 347 -8.23 -2.21 8.90
N VAL A 348 -7.57 -3.30 9.29
CA VAL A 348 -8.10 -4.21 10.30
C VAL A 348 -7.15 -4.21 11.49
N THR A 349 -7.66 -3.93 12.69
CA THR A 349 -6.82 -3.75 13.86
C THR A 349 -7.55 -4.05 15.15
N GLN A 350 -6.82 -4.06 16.27
CA GLN A 350 -7.41 -4.36 17.58
C GLN A 350 -8.14 -3.15 18.16
N THR A 351 -7.65 -1.95 17.93
CA THR A 351 -8.26 -0.70 18.38
C THR A 351 -8.10 0.41 17.35
N PRO A 352 -9.09 1.31 17.17
CA PRO A 352 -8.96 2.43 16.23
C PRO A 352 -7.75 3.34 16.48
N GLN A 353 -7.25 3.43 17.72
CA GLN A 353 -6.08 4.22 18.09
C GLN A 353 -4.76 3.67 17.52
N ASP A 354 -4.73 2.45 17.03
CA ASP A 354 -3.58 1.86 16.36
C ASP A 354 -3.32 2.51 14.99
N VAL A 355 -4.35 3.15 14.43
CA VAL A 355 -4.27 3.87 13.16
C VAL A 355 -4.08 5.36 13.43
N PRO A 356 -3.09 6.02 12.79
CA PRO A 356 -2.85 7.45 12.93
C PRO A 356 -4.08 8.29 12.62
N ALA A 357 -4.25 9.40 13.35
CA ALA A 357 -5.45 10.24 13.25
C ALA A 357 -5.68 10.77 11.82
N GLU A 358 -4.60 11.10 11.10
CA GLU A 358 -4.67 11.57 9.72
C GLU A 358 -5.20 10.50 8.76
N VAL A 359 -4.82 9.23 8.95
CA VAL A 359 -5.34 8.09 8.20
C VAL A 359 -6.77 7.78 8.64
N LEU A 360 -7.01 7.69 9.96
CA LEU A 360 -8.32 7.39 10.54
C LEU A 360 -9.41 8.36 10.06
N GLY A 361 -9.06 9.64 9.84
CA GLY A 361 -9.95 10.65 9.29
C GLY A 361 -10.37 10.42 7.83
N GLN A 362 -9.70 9.51 7.10
CA GLN A 362 -10.06 9.13 5.72
C GLN A 362 -10.97 7.90 5.66
N LEU A 363 -11.14 7.18 6.78
CA LEU A 363 -11.88 5.92 6.86
C LEU A 363 -13.35 6.19 7.18
N ALA A 364 -14.19 6.27 6.14
CA ALA A 364 -15.59 6.64 6.29
C ALA A 364 -16.47 5.46 6.75
N ASN A 365 -16.07 4.21 6.41
CA ASN A 365 -16.83 3.01 6.73
C ASN A 365 -16.26 2.36 7.97
N ARG A 366 -17.09 2.08 8.96
CA ARG A 366 -16.64 1.56 10.27
C ARG A 366 -17.42 0.34 10.69
N VAL A 367 -16.69 -0.73 10.99
CA VAL A 367 -17.19 -1.96 11.60
C VAL A 367 -16.42 -2.15 12.91
N GLN A 368 -17.08 -1.90 14.03
CA GLN A 368 -16.47 -1.97 15.36
C GLN A 368 -17.00 -3.20 16.10
N HIS A 369 -16.17 -4.23 16.19
CA HIS A 369 -16.40 -5.36 17.09
C HIS A 369 -16.09 -4.98 18.53
N ALA A 370 -16.40 -5.90 19.46
CA ALA A 370 -16.20 -5.67 20.87
C ALA A 370 -14.78 -5.19 21.21
N LEU A 371 -14.70 -4.18 22.07
CA LEU A 371 -13.49 -3.80 22.80
C LEU A 371 -13.58 -4.25 24.24
N ARG A 372 -12.44 -4.55 24.85
CA ARG A 372 -12.34 -4.87 26.27
C ARG A 372 -11.59 -3.75 26.98
N ALA A 373 -12.17 -3.22 28.04
CA ALA A 373 -11.59 -2.13 28.82
C ALA A 373 -11.17 -2.65 30.21
N PHE A 374 -9.95 -3.17 30.31
CA PHE A 374 -9.41 -3.69 31.56
C PHE A 374 -8.57 -2.66 32.33
N THR A 375 -8.08 -1.63 31.64
CA THR A 375 -7.22 -0.58 32.20
C THR A 375 -7.84 0.82 31.99
N PRO A 376 -7.42 1.83 32.78
CA PRO A 376 -7.83 3.22 32.50
C PRO A 376 -7.47 3.72 31.10
N ALA A 377 -6.38 3.21 30.52
CA ALA A 377 -6.00 3.50 29.15
C ALA A 377 -7.02 2.92 28.15
N ASP A 378 -7.44 1.66 28.34
CA ASP A 378 -8.48 1.02 27.52
C ASP A 378 -9.81 1.75 27.61
N ALA A 379 -10.21 2.19 28.81
CA ALA A 379 -11.43 2.97 29.01
C ALA A 379 -11.37 4.34 28.30
N LYS A 380 -10.18 4.96 28.23
CA LYS A 380 -9.98 6.18 27.45
C LYS A 380 -10.08 5.90 25.94
N ALA A 381 -9.49 4.81 25.48
CA ALA A 381 -9.54 4.37 24.09
C ALA A 381 -10.98 4.05 23.67
N LEU A 382 -11.75 3.36 24.51
CA LEU A 382 -13.16 3.07 24.28
C LEU A 382 -13.99 4.35 24.11
N ARG A 383 -13.87 5.33 25.03
CA ARG A 383 -14.55 6.62 24.91
C ARG A 383 -14.18 7.38 23.65
N ALA A 384 -12.89 7.40 23.31
CA ALA A 384 -12.41 8.00 22.07
C ALA A 384 -13.01 7.32 20.83
N THR A 385 -13.14 5.98 20.84
CA THR A 385 -13.80 5.23 19.78
C THR A 385 -15.29 5.58 19.68
N ALA A 386 -16.02 5.50 20.78
CA ALA A 386 -17.47 5.80 20.83
C ALA A 386 -17.76 7.22 20.32
N SER A 387 -16.92 8.20 20.68
CA SER A 387 -17.09 9.61 20.27
C SER A 387 -16.92 9.86 18.75
N THR A 388 -16.42 8.88 18.00
CA THR A 388 -16.24 9.00 16.53
C THR A 388 -17.43 8.53 15.72
N PHE A 389 -18.44 7.96 16.37
CA PHE A 389 -19.68 7.53 15.73
C PHE A 389 -20.71 8.67 15.68
N PRO A 390 -21.65 8.66 14.72
CA PRO A 390 -22.80 9.54 14.73
C PRO A 390 -23.63 9.38 16.00
N LEU A 391 -24.46 10.37 16.31
CA LEU A 391 -25.45 10.27 17.38
C LEU A 391 -26.36 9.07 17.14
N SER A 392 -26.59 8.28 18.15
CA SER A 392 -27.40 7.05 18.09
C SER A 392 -28.21 6.85 19.36
N ASP A 393 -29.16 5.92 19.28
CA ASP A 393 -30.00 5.51 20.42
C ASP A 393 -29.26 4.55 21.39
N TYR A 394 -28.09 4.06 20.97
CA TYR A 394 -27.25 3.17 21.78
C TYR A 394 -26.37 4.00 22.72
N ASP A 395 -26.18 3.53 23.96
CA ASP A 395 -24.98 3.85 24.71
C ASP A 395 -23.82 3.10 24.05
N LEU A 396 -23.03 3.83 23.28
CA LEU A 396 -21.98 3.22 22.45
C LEU A 396 -20.83 2.64 23.29
N GLU A 397 -20.53 3.18 24.47
CA GLU A 397 -19.51 2.60 25.35
C GLU A 397 -20.00 1.24 25.89
N GLU A 398 -21.26 1.16 26.30
CA GLU A 398 -21.89 -0.08 26.73
C GLU A 398 -22.02 -1.07 25.54
N ALA A 399 -22.56 -0.63 24.41
CA ALA A 399 -22.78 -1.46 23.24
C ALA A 399 -21.48 -2.10 22.71
N ILE A 400 -20.39 -1.32 22.61
CA ILE A 400 -19.10 -1.82 22.14
C ILE A 400 -18.50 -2.83 23.14
N THR A 401 -18.69 -2.64 24.44
CA THR A 401 -18.16 -3.58 25.44
C THR A 401 -19.01 -4.83 25.61
N ALA A 402 -20.33 -4.72 25.41
CA ALA A 402 -21.29 -5.81 25.53
C ALA A 402 -21.43 -6.67 24.28
N ALA A 403 -20.95 -6.19 23.13
CA ALA A 403 -21.06 -6.92 21.88
C ALA A 403 -20.46 -8.34 21.97
N GLY A 404 -21.21 -9.31 21.49
CA GLY A 404 -20.85 -10.72 21.46
C GLY A 404 -19.87 -11.04 20.31
N THR A 405 -19.35 -12.28 20.30
CA THR A 405 -18.56 -12.78 19.18
C THR A 405 -19.40 -12.82 17.90
N GLY A 406 -18.89 -12.19 16.84
CA GLY A 406 -19.63 -12.05 15.58
C GLY A 406 -20.76 -11.02 15.65
N GLU A 407 -20.66 -10.05 16.55
CA GLU A 407 -21.47 -8.84 16.56
C GLU A 407 -20.57 -7.62 16.36
N ALA A 408 -21.13 -6.56 15.77
CA ALA A 408 -20.41 -5.31 15.54
C ALA A 408 -21.34 -4.10 15.57
N ILE A 409 -20.79 -2.96 15.93
CA ILE A 409 -21.43 -1.65 15.78
C ILE A 409 -20.98 -1.08 14.44
N ILE A 410 -21.91 -0.82 13.54
CA ILE A 410 -21.62 -0.44 12.16
C ILE A 410 -22.19 0.94 11.85
N THR A 411 -21.43 1.74 11.14
CA THR A 411 -21.87 2.92 10.41
C THR A 411 -21.03 3.04 9.13
N VAL A 412 -21.68 3.32 8.03
CA VAL A 412 -21.04 3.44 6.72
C VAL A 412 -21.48 4.73 6.04
N MET A 413 -20.78 5.14 5.02
CA MET A 413 -21.21 6.26 4.18
C MET A 413 -22.24 5.77 3.18
N ASN A 414 -23.39 6.43 3.14
CA ASN A 414 -24.39 6.19 2.10
C ASN A 414 -24.01 6.87 0.78
N GLU A 415 -24.77 6.59 -0.27
CA GLU A 415 -24.53 7.08 -1.64
C GLU A 415 -24.60 8.62 -1.76
N LYS A 416 -25.24 9.28 -0.79
CA LYS A 416 -25.33 10.76 -0.71
C LYS A 416 -24.18 11.38 0.07
N GLY A 417 -23.21 10.56 0.52
CA GLY A 417 -22.05 11.02 1.30
C GLY A 417 -22.36 11.33 2.77
N ALA A 418 -23.49 10.86 3.29
CA ALA A 418 -23.84 11.00 4.71
C ALA A 418 -23.64 9.67 5.45
N PRO A 419 -23.32 9.71 6.76
CA PRO A 419 -23.26 8.47 7.55
C PRO A 419 -24.64 7.84 7.70
N THR A 420 -24.70 6.50 7.64
CA THR A 420 -25.90 5.75 7.98
C THR A 420 -26.18 5.82 9.49
N PRO A 421 -27.42 5.52 9.94
CA PRO A 421 -27.68 5.29 11.35
C PRO A 421 -26.72 4.24 11.91
N VAL A 422 -26.30 4.42 13.15
CA VAL A 422 -25.51 3.39 13.84
C VAL A 422 -26.36 2.14 14.05
N ALA A 423 -25.82 0.99 13.65
CA ALA A 423 -26.52 -0.30 13.80
C ALA A 423 -25.65 -1.27 14.62
N TRP A 424 -26.19 -1.74 15.74
CA TRP A 424 -25.67 -2.96 16.36
C TRP A 424 -26.12 -4.12 15.50
N THR A 425 -25.17 -4.91 15.01
CA THR A 425 -25.38 -5.88 13.94
C THR A 425 -24.90 -7.26 14.37
N ARG A 426 -25.73 -8.27 14.19
CA ARG A 426 -25.30 -9.66 14.21
C ARG A 426 -24.79 -10.01 12.82
N MET A 427 -23.47 -10.29 12.73
CA MET A 427 -22.76 -10.45 11.46
C MET A 427 -23.14 -11.75 10.74
N PHE A 428 -23.09 -11.72 9.42
CA PHE A 428 -23.14 -12.91 8.57
C PHE A 428 -21.94 -13.81 8.80
N SER A 429 -22.05 -15.05 8.36
CA SER A 429 -20.99 -16.04 8.40
C SER A 429 -20.45 -16.30 7.00
N PRO A 430 -19.16 -16.60 6.84
CA PRO A 430 -18.59 -16.89 5.52
C PRO A 430 -19.15 -18.21 4.97
N ARG A 431 -19.15 -18.33 3.66
CA ARG A 431 -19.54 -19.54 2.91
C ARG A 431 -18.34 -20.47 2.70
N SER A 432 -17.13 -19.91 2.71
CA SER A 432 -15.87 -20.66 2.68
C SER A 432 -15.49 -21.19 4.07
N HIS A 433 -14.41 -21.95 4.14
CA HIS A 433 -13.92 -22.54 5.38
C HIS A 433 -13.41 -21.45 6.33
N MET A 434 -13.87 -21.47 7.58
CA MET A 434 -13.40 -20.57 8.63
C MET A 434 -12.09 -21.08 9.23
N GLY A 435 -11.01 -20.34 9.00
CA GLY A 435 -9.65 -20.69 9.41
C GLY A 435 -8.77 -21.14 8.26
N ALA A 436 -7.60 -21.66 8.58
CA ALA A 436 -6.63 -22.08 7.58
C ALA A 436 -7.10 -23.34 6.82
N SER A 437 -6.90 -23.36 5.50
CA SER A 437 -6.99 -24.57 4.68
C SER A 437 -5.85 -25.54 5.01
N ALA A 438 -6.04 -26.81 4.68
CA ALA A 438 -4.96 -27.79 4.74
C ALA A 438 -3.83 -27.40 3.77
N ALA A 439 -2.59 -27.65 4.16
CA ALA A 439 -1.42 -27.21 3.38
C ALA A 439 -1.39 -27.78 1.95
N ASP A 440 -1.81 -29.03 1.78
CA ASP A 440 -1.91 -29.69 0.47
C ASP A 440 -2.93 -28.98 -0.45
N VAL A 441 -4.04 -28.47 0.09
CA VAL A 441 -5.02 -27.71 -0.69
C VAL A 441 -4.43 -26.37 -1.13
N VAL A 442 -3.70 -25.70 -0.24
CA VAL A 442 -3.02 -24.42 -0.58
C VAL A 442 -1.96 -24.65 -1.66
N ASP A 443 -1.15 -25.71 -1.52
CA ASP A 443 -0.13 -26.09 -2.50
C ASP A 443 -0.74 -26.42 -3.88
N GLU A 444 -1.89 -27.10 -3.93
CA GLU A 444 -2.63 -27.36 -5.16
C GLU A 444 -3.12 -26.07 -5.83
N VAL A 445 -3.64 -25.11 -5.05
CA VAL A 445 -4.09 -23.81 -5.58
C VAL A 445 -2.91 -23.02 -6.13
N VAL A 446 -1.77 -23.00 -5.42
CA VAL A 446 -0.53 -22.33 -5.89
C VAL A 446 -0.04 -22.98 -7.19
N ALA A 447 -0.01 -24.32 -7.25
CA ALA A 447 0.45 -25.04 -8.45
C ALA A 447 -0.47 -24.80 -9.67
N ALA A 448 -1.75 -24.54 -9.44
CA ALA A 448 -2.72 -24.23 -10.49
C ALA A 448 -2.77 -22.73 -10.87
N SER A 449 -2.11 -21.85 -10.12
CA SER A 449 -2.15 -20.42 -10.39
C SER A 449 -1.44 -20.07 -11.70
N PRO A 450 -2.07 -19.30 -12.60
CA PRO A 450 -1.43 -18.85 -13.85
C PRO A 450 -0.23 -17.93 -13.59
N LEU A 451 -0.12 -17.36 -12.39
CA LEU A 451 0.99 -16.50 -12.00
C LEU A 451 2.28 -17.29 -11.72
N LEU A 452 2.18 -18.58 -11.41
CA LEU A 452 3.36 -19.38 -11.03
C LEU A 452 4.35 -19.53 -12.20
N GLU A 453 3.87 -19.64 -13.43
CA GLU A 453 4.73 -19.74 -14.62
C GLU A 453 5.52 -18.43 -14.83
N ALA A 454 4.89 -17.28 -14.62
CA ALA A 454 5.50 -15.97 -14.85
C ALA A 454 6.43 -15.52 -13.71
N TYR A 455 6.09 -15.83 -12.46
CA TYR A 455 6.73 -15.21 -11.28
C TYR A 455 7.38 -16.23 -10.33
N GLY A 456 7.15 -17.54 -10.54
CA GLY A 456 7.61 -18.59 -9.62
C GLY A 456 9.12 -18.69 -9.48
N THR A 457 9.85 -18.47 -10.57
CA THR A 457 11.31 -18.61 -10.59
C THR A 457 11.99 -17.23 -10.66
N ALA A 458 12.94 -16.99 -9.77
CA ALA A 458 13.77 -15.80 -9.84
C ALA A 458 14.69 -15.86 -11.06
N GLU A 459 14.84 -14.73 -11.75
CA GLU A 459 15.75 -14.57 -12.89
C GLU A 459 16.99 -13.79 -12.46
N ASP A 460 18.18 -14.35 -12.71
CA ASP A 460 19.45 -13.65 -12.54
C ASP A 460 19.88 -13.11 -13.92
N ARG A 461 19.64 -11.82 -14.15
CA ARG A 461 19.93 -11.13 -15.42
C ARG A 461 21.29 -10.45 -15.36
N GLU A 462 21.86 -10.16 -16.53
CA GLU A 462 23.03 -9.29 -16.62
C GLU A 462 22.64 -7.85 -16.24
N SER A 463 22.92 -7.47 -15.01
CA SER A 463 22.55 -6.21 -14.39
C SER A 463 23.74 -5.30 -14.15
N ALA A 464 23.62 -4.26 -13.35
CA ALA A 464 24.69 -3.32 -13.04
C ALA A 464 25.91 -4.00 -12.41
N PHE A 465 25.69 -4.99 -11.56
CA PHE A 465 26.76 -5.71 -10.85
C PHE A 465 27.68 -6.44 -11.85
N GLU A 466 27.11 -7.23 -12.76
CA GLU A 466 27.85 -8.01 -13.76
C GLU A 466 28.55 -7.09 -14.76
N LYS A 467 27.86 -6.04 -15.24
CA LYS A 467 28.43 -5.07 -16.21
C LYS A 467 29.64 -4.34 -15.61
N LEU A 468 29.54 -3.83 -14.38
CA LEU A 468 30.64 -3.14 -13.72
C LEU A 468 31.80 -4.08 -13.35
N ALA A 469 31.52 -5.33 -13.02
CA ALA A 469 32.55 -6.35 -12.77
C ALA A 469 33.31 -6.69 -14.05
N ALA A 470 32.62 -6.81 -15.20
CA ALA A 470 33.25 -7.05 -16.51
C ALA A 470 34.13 -5.87 -16.94
N ASP A 471 33.67 -4.63 -16.74
CA ASP A 471 34.45 -3.43 -17.06
C ASP A 471 35.72 -3.31 -16.20
N LYS A 472 35.61 -3.63 -14.92
CA LYS A 472 36.77 -3.69 -14.01
C LYS A 472 37.77 -4.76 -14.45
N ALA A 473 37.30 -5.93 -14.89
CA ALA A 473 38.17 -6.99 -15.40
C ALA A 473 38.87 -6.58 -16.72
N ARG A 474 38.16 -5.87 -17.61
CA ARG A 474 38.75 -5.33 -18.85
C ARG A 474 39.79 -4.27 -18.58
N ALA A 475 39.53 -3.35 -17.65
CA ALA A 475 40.48 -2.30 -17.26
C ALA A 475 41.75 -2.86 -16.55
N GLY A 476 41.63 -4.01 -15.87
CA GLY A 476 42.76 -4.70 -15.21
C GLY A 476 43.52 -5.68 -16.09
N ALA A 477 43.05 -5.96 -17.31
CA ALA A 477 43.76 -6.84 -18.23
C ALA A 477 45.02 -6.13 -18.77
N PRO A 478 46.23 -6.72 -18.71
CA PRO A 478 47.41 -6.13 -19.27
C PRO A 478 47.23 -5.95 -20.81
N GLU A 479 47.49 -4.72 -21.29
CA GLU A 479 47.52 -4.48 -22.73
C GLU A 479 48.41 -5.56 -23.40
N ARG A 480 47.82 -6.34 -24.28
CA ARG A 480 48.61 -7.23 -25.15
C ARG A 480 49.57 -6.34 -25.95
N PRO A 481 50.91 -6.57 -25.92
CA PRO A 481 51.82 -5.82 -26.71
C PRO A 481 51.38 -5.91 -28.20
N ASP A 482 51.17 -4.77 -28.81
CA ASP A 482 50.86 -4.63 -30.25
C ASP A 482 52.07 -5.15 -31.08
N ASP A 483 51.98 -6.38 -31.56
CA ASP A 483 53.00 -7.07 -32.36
C ASP A 483 53.00 -6.58 -33.80
N SER A 484 52.44 -5.42 -34.12
CA SER A 484 52.36 -4.84 -35.47
C SER A 484 53.54 -3.93 -35.84
N ARG A 485 54.59 -3.83 -34.98
CA ARG A 485 55.78 -3.04 -35.28
C ARG A 485 57.03 -3.89 -35.59
N ARG A 486 56.96 -4.70 -36.65
CA ARG A 486 58.12 -5.16 -37.37
C ARG A 486 57.93 -4.86 -38.87
N ARG A 487 58.43 -3.70 -39.30
CA ARG A 487 58.87 -3.46 -40.68
C ARG A 487 60.17 -2.68 -40.67
N PRO A 488 61.14 -3.07 -41.55
CA PRO A 488 62.53 -2.65 -41.39
C PRO A 488 62.78 -1.25 -41.97
N GLU A 489 63.84 -0.64 -41.42
CA GLU A 489 64.43 0.61 -41.81
C GLU A 489 64.76 0.66 -43.30
N SER A 490 64.50 1.81 -43.94
CA SER A 490 65.26 2.29 -45.07
C SER A 490 65.63 3.76 -44.85
N THR A 491 66.90 3.98 -44.93
CA THR A 491 67.72 5.20 -44.84
C THR A 491 67.28 6.34 -45.80
N GLY A 492 67.35 7.61 -45.28
CA GLY A 492 67.21 8.80 -46.13
C GLY A 492 67.30 10.10 -45.29
N ARG A 493 68.40 10.68 -45.42
CA ARG A 493 69.05 11.88 -44.85
C ARG A 493 68.41 13.23 -45.25
N ALA A 494 68.54 14.19 -44.35
CA ALA A 494 68.78 15.64 -44.48
C ALA A 494 67.62 16.61 -44.17
N ALA A 495 67.77 17.31 -43.15
CA ALA A 495 68.15 18.71 -42.93
C ALA A 495 67.02 19.78 -42.87
N SER A 496 67.16 20.51 -41.84
CA SER A 496 67.13 21.97 -41.59
C SER A 496 65.85 22.60 -41.02
N ARG A 497 66.09 23.20 -39.89
CA ARG A 497 65.39 24.24 -39.12
C ARG A 497 65.22 25.54 -39.95
N PRO A 498 64.53 26.64 -39.43
CA PRO A 498 63.99 26.97 -38.14
C PRO A 498 62.64 27.73 -38.14
N ALA A 499 62.19 28.07 -36.95
CA ALA A 499 61.06 28.95 -36.66
C ALA A 499 61.31 30.44 -36.99
N PRO A 500 60.27 31.30 -36.96
CA PRO A 500 60.20 32.24 -35.88
C PRO A 500 58.79 32.65 -35.36
N ARG A 501 58.86 33.27 -34.18
CA ARG A 501 57.91 33.95 -33.36
C ARG A 501 57.20 35.15 -33.99
N GLY A 502 56.04 35.54 -33.42
CA GLY A 502 55.43 36.88 -33.49
C GLY A 502 54.06 36.86 -32.80
N THR A 503 53.96 37.24 -31.59
CA THR A 503 53.67 38.50 -30.87
C THR A 503 52.39 39.23 -31.32
N GLY A 504 51.51 39.41 -30.32
CA GLY A 504 50.82 40.69 -30.04
C GLY A 504 49.32 40.70 -30.37
N SER A 505 48.45 40.90 -29.51
CA SER A 505 48.04 42.01 -28.65
C SER A 505 46.52 41.94 -28.32
N ARG A 506 46.21 42.17 -27.09
CA ARG A 506 44.91 42.68 -26.60
C ARG A 506 44.84 44.21 -26.91
N PRO A 507 43.71 44.94 -26.70
CA PRO A 507 42.48 44.67 -25.95
C PRO A 507 41.22 45.28 -26.62
N ALA A 508 40.02 45.09 -26.06
CA ALA A 508 39.15 46.15 -25.57
C ALA A 508 37.74 45.64 -25.14
N SER A 509 37.39 46.10 -24.00
CA SER A 509 36.13 46.02 -23.28
C SER A 509 34.91 46.53 -24.03
N ARG A 510 33.73 45.94 -23.77
CA ARG A 510 32.50 46.73 -23.41
C ARG A 510 31.45 45.84 -22.78
N THR A 511 31.17 46.21 -21.56
CA THR A 511 29.94 46.14 -20.75
C THR A 511 28.63 45.90 -21.53
N ASN A 512 27.79 44.96 -21.13
CA ASN A 512 26.65 45.28 -20.27
C ASN A 512 25.68 44.07 -20.09
N SER A 513 24.98 44.16 -18.96
CA SER A 513 23.79 43.42 -18.53
C SER A 513 23.94 41.95 -18.17
N GLN A 514 24.20 41.79 -16.88
CA GLN A 514 23.86 40.61 -16.08
C GLN A 514 22.37 40.30 -16.19
N GLU A 515 21.99 39.33 -16.99
CA GLU A 515 20.86 38.48 -16.70
C GLU A 515 21.42 37.25 -16.02
N ASN A 516 20.94 37.00 -14.81
CA ASN A 516 21.39 35.95 -13.91
C ASN A 516 20.93 34.58 -14.47
N PRO A 517 21.81 33.75 -15.06
CA PRO A 517 21.40 32.43 -15.57
C PRO A 517 20.98 31.47 -14.45
N MET A 518 21.17 31.84 -13.16
CA MET A 518 20.74 31.05 -12.02
C MET A 518 19.23 31.12 -11.75
N VAL A 519 18.56 32.22 -12.12
CA VAL A 519 17.11 32.36 -11.86
C VAL A 519 16.30 31.61 -12.93
N ASP A 520 16.77 31.62 -14.19
CA ASP A 520 16.12 30.90 -15.29
C ASP A 520 16.36 29.38 -15.21
N ALA A 521 17.50 28.94 -14.68
CA ALA A 521 17.77 27.55 -14.35
C ALA A 521 16.93 27.09 -13.16
N ALA A 522 16.74 27.93 -12.12
CA ALA A 522 15.91 27.61 -10.96
C ALA A 522 14.41 27.53 -11.32
N VAL A 523 13.90 28.35 -12.23
CA VAL A 523 12.49 28.30 -12.67
C VAL A 523 12.25 27.13 -13.61
N LYS A 524 13.20 26.76 -14.47
CA LYS A 524 13.12 25.52 -15.28
C LYS A 524 13.28 24.26 -14.44
N VAL A 525 14.16 24.26 -13.46
CA VAL A 525 14.33 23.16 -12.50
C VAL A 525 13.11 23.04 -11.58
N ALA A 526 12.49 24.15 -11.14
CA ALA A 526 11.25 24.12 -10.36
C ALA A 526 10.04 23.63 -11.20
N GLY A 527 9.99 23.94 -12.51
CA GLY A 527 8.95 23.43 -13.42
C GLY A 527 9.12 21.94 -13.78
N ILE A 528 10.36 21.46 -13.85
CA ILE A 528 10.71 20.05 -14.02
C ILE A 528 10.54 19.31 -12.69
N LEU A 529 10.99 19.88 -11.57
CA LEU A 529 10.76 19.38 -10.22
C LEU A 529 9.27 19.34 -9.83
N GLY A 530 8.45 20.27 -10.30
CA GLY A 530 7.00 20.24 -10.07
C GLY A 530 6.31 19.08 -10.80
N LYS A 531 6.75 18.73 -12.00
CA LYS A 531 6.28 17.55 -12.73
C LYS A 531 6.93 16.26 -12.22
N GLU A 532 8.16 16.31 -11.74
CA GLU A 532 8.85 15.16 -11.15
C GLU A 532 8.53 14.97 -9.66
N ILE A 533 8.08 15.98 -8.93
CA ILE A 533 7.54 15.80 -7.57
C ILE A 533 6.20 15.06 -7.63
N VAL A 534 5.34 15.31 -8.60
CA VAL A 534 4.12 14.51 -8.82
C VAL A 534 4.47 13.12 -9.37
N ARG A 535 5.43 12.98 -10.26
CA ARG A 535 6.01 11.70 -10.66
C ARG A 535 6.80 11.03 -9.53
N GLY A 536 7.54 11.75 -8.75
CA GLY A 536 8.38 11.23 -7.69
C GLY A 536 7.66 10.98 -6.36
N LEU A 537 6.40 11.42 -6.19
CA LEU A 537 5.53 10.92 -5.13
C LEU A 537 4.96 9.54 -5.46
N PHE A 538 4.89 9.18 -6.76
CA PHE A 538 4.20 7.99 -7.26
C PHE A 538 4.86 7.35 -8.51
N GLY A 539 6.00 7.87 -8.99
CA GLY A 539 6.62 7.43 -10.24
C GLY A 539 7.51 6.21 -10.06
N THR A 540 7.00 5.03 -10.33
CA THR A 540 7.79 3.87 -10.70
C THR A 540 8.11 3.98 -12.19
N ARG A 541 9.37 3.85 -12.56
CA ARG A 541 9.81 4.00 -13.96
C ARG A 541 9.75 2.66 -14.67
N ARG A 542 8.57 2.29 -15.19
CA ARG A 542 8.44 1.11 -16.06
C ARG A 542 8.96 1.45 -17.46
N ARG A 543 10.05 0.85 -17.90
CA ARG A 543 10.41 0.78 -19.33
C ARG A 543 9.39 -0.15 -20.01
N ARG A 544 8.48 0.40 -20.84
CA ARG A 544 7.72 -0.42 -21.79
C ARG A 544 8.72 -1.11 -22.73
N ARG A 545 8.67 -2.43 -22.76
CA ARG A 545 9.20 -3.23 -23.88
C ARG A 545 8.28 -3.12 -25.08
#